data_847ef00c9a1f9432ee025f9754257e3e
#
_entry.id   847ef00c9a1f9432ee025f9754257e3e
#
_cell.length_a   1.000
_cell.length_b   1.000
_cell.length_c   1.000
_cell.angle_alpha   90.00
_cell.angle_beta   90.00
_cell.angle_gamma   90.00
#
_symmetry.space_group_name_H-M   'P 1'
#
loop_
_entity.id
_entity.type
_entity.pdbx_description
1 polymer ?
#
loop_
_entity_poly.entity_id
_entity_poly.type
_entity_poly.pdbx_seq_one_letter_code
_entity_poly.pdbx_strand_id
1 'polypeptide(L)'
;MEIVWECIDSPRTEMRRCNFGETWSATFADMPQGTNKYRFLVNGLFTLNDPDCNIYEFDENEKLWSAVVIDSNGNRLYNNEQYNVNVESVKLLKDYRETSDEQTLIFSTYDTEHIVARYEFTNVTGVHTASVVWINPNGRISAWAEEIITHTDDSNYVWFGLNTADMEQSDSGEWRILLFIDGRYVLTNFFNVSCEKKKAIHSFNVII
;
A
#
# COMPACT_ATOMS: atom_id res chain seq x y z
N MET A 1 2.95 16.33 3.23
CA MET A 1 3.33 15.08 3.94
C MET A 1 3.50 15.39 5.41
N GLU A 2 3.04 14.53 6.28
CA GLU A 2 3.10 14.70 7.74
C GLU A 2 3.72 13.46 8.37
N ILE A 3 4.33 13.59 9.54
CA ILE A 3 4.72 12.47 10.38
C ILE A 3 3.61 12.22 11.39
N VAL A 4 3.19 10.97 11.51
CA VAL A 4 2.23 10.48 12.49
C VAL A 4 2.99 9.57 13.46
N TRP A 5 2.85 9.83 14.75
CA TRP A 5 3.42 9.00 15.81
C TRP A 5 2.38 8.01 16.32
N GLU A 6 2.81 6.84 16.81
CA GLU A 6 1.93 5.83 17.39
C GLU A 6 1.24 6.35 18.66
N CYS A 7 1.89 7.17 19.46
CA CYS A 7 1.31 7.76 20.67
C CYS A 7 0.14 8.67 20.31
N ILE A 8 -1.03 8.40 20.88
CA ILE A 8 -2.31 9.08 20.60
C ILE A 8 -2.25 10.58 20.89
N ASP A 9 -1.42 11.00 21.84
CA ASP A 9 -1.26 12.41 22.26
C ASP A 9 -0.22 13.19 21.47
N SER A 10 0.48 12.54 20.53
CA SER A 10 1.50 13.21 19.73
C SER A 10 0.88 13.94 18.55
N PRO A 11 1.14 15.24 18.40
CA PRO A 11 0.61 15.98 17.27
C PRO A 11 1.23 15.48 15.97
N ARG A 12 0.45 15.48 14.91
CA ARG A 12 0.97 15.32 13.56
C ARG A 12 1.99 16.41 13.31
N THR A 13 3.15 16.02 12.76
CA THR A 13 4.20 16.98 12.45
C THR A 13 4.27 17.18 10.95
N GLU A 14 4.05 18.41 10.51
CA GLU A 14 4.17 18.78 9.12
C GLU A 14 5.63 18.72 8.67
N MET A 15 5.88 18.04 7.56
CA MET A 15 7.19 17.97 6.93
C MET A 15 7.38 19.10 5.94
N ARG A 16 8.60 19.64 5.88
CA ARG A 16 8.97 20.66 4.91
C ARG A 16 9.61 20.02 3.68
N ARG A 17 9.21 20.49 2.51
CA ARG A 17 9.85 20.11 1.26
C ARG A 17 11.22 20.77 1.17
N CYS A 18 12.28 19.98 0.98
CA CYS A 18 13.63 20.51 0.84
C CYS A 18 13.84 21.18 -0.52
N ASN A 19 14.85 22.05 -0.57
CA ASN A 19 15.20 22.83 -1.76
C ASN A 19 15.46 21.94 -2.94
N PHE A 20 14.95 21.78 -3.94
CA PHE A 20 14.96 20.94 -5.15
C PHE A 20 13.81 19.92 -5.25
N GLY A 21 12.94 19.85 -4.23
CA GLY A 21 11.61 19.24 -4.40
C GLY A 21 11.56 17.72 -4.36
N GLU A 22 12.67 17.03 -4.11
CA GLU A 22 12.71 15.56 -4.13
C GLU A 22 12.61 14.92 -2.75
N THR A 23 12.90 15.66 -1.68
CA THR A 23 12.90 15.15 -0.32
C THR A 23 12.02 15.97 0.63
N TRP A 24 11.55 15.32 1.67
CA TRP A 24 10.81 15.93 2.77
C TRP A 24 11.61 15.78 4.06
N SER A 25 11.57 16.76 4.92
CA SER A 25 12.27 16.72 6.21
C SER A 25 11.44 17.27 7.34
N ALA A 26 11.64 16.72 8.53
CA ALA A 26 11.23 17.27 9.80
C ALA A 26 12.38 17.12 10.79
N THR A 27 12.50 18.06 11.72
CA THR A 27 13.53 18.02 12.76
C THR A 27 12.84 17.98 14.11
N PHE A 28 13.26 17.06 14.94
CA PHE A 28 12.78 16.90 16.29
C PHE A 28 13.94 17.19 17.26
N ALA A 29 13.70 18.08 18.22
CA ALA A 29 14.52 18.22 19.40
C ALA A 29 13.91 17.38 20.52
N ASP A 30 14.75 16.85 21.40
CA ASP A 30 14.32 16.19 22.64
C ASP A 30 13.38 14.99 22.45
N MET A 31 13.77 14.07 21.57
CA MET A 31 13.03 12.80 21.44
C MET A 31 13.09 12.00 22.74
N PRO A 32 11.96 11.44 23.20
CA PRO A 32 11.92 10.62 24.41
C PRO A 32 12.85 9.41 24.32
N GLN A 33 13.44 9.02 25.47
CA GLN A 33 14.15 7.76 25.59
C GLN A 33 13.21 6.59 25.30
N GLY A 34 13.72 5.55 24.63
CA GLY A 34 12.97 4.35 24.23
C GLY A 34 12.63 4.33 22.76
N THR A 35 11.66 3.51 22.40
CA THR A 35 11.20 3.33 21.02
C THR A 35 10.13 4.35 20.67
N ASN A 36 10.38 5.13 19.64
CA ASN A 36 9.46 6.13 19.11
C ASN A 36 9.02 5.69 17.72
N LYS A 37 7.79 5.21 17.60
CA LYS A 37 7.24 4.67 16.36
C LYS A 37 6.55 5.75 15.55
N TYR A 38 6.77 5.76 14.24
CA TYR A 38 6.22 6.77 13.34
C TYR A 38 5.94 6.23 11.94
N ARG A 39 5.09 6.93 11.21
CA ARG A 39 4.84 6.72 9.77
C ARG A 39 4.66 8.04 9.06
N PHE A 40 4.80 8.04 7.76
CA PHE A 40 4.50 9.19 6.91
C PHE A 40 3.04 9.16 6.47
N LEU A 41 2.29 10.22 6.76
CA LEU A 41 0.95 10.43 6.24
C LEU A 41 1.04 11.19 4.91
N VAL A 42 0.63 10.56 3.84
CA VAL A 42 0.72 11.10 2.48
C VAL A 42 -0.64 11.68 2.08
N ASN A 43 -0.66 12.97 1.74
CA ASN A 43 -1.85 13.72 1.32
C ASN A 43 -3.06 13.61 2.27
N GLY A 44 -2.83 13.29 3.54
CA GLY A 44 -3.90 13.05 4.51
C GLY A 44 -4.73 11.79 4.26
N LEU A 45 -4.31 10.90 3.37
CA LEU A 45 -5.10 9.77 2.89
C LEU A 45 -4.59 8.41 3.34
N PHE A 46 -3.30 8.15 3.26
CA PHE A 46 -2.70 6.85 3.61
C PHE A 46 -1.34 7.03 4.25
N THR A 47 -0.88 6.00 4.95
CA THR A 47 0.41 6.03 5.64
C THR A 47 1.40 5.06 5.02
N LEU A 48 2.68 5.45 5.01
CA LEU A 48 3.80 4.62 4.60
C LEU A 48 4.87 4.61 5.71
N ASN A 49 5.64 3.54 5.77
CA ASN A 49 6.87 3.49 6.55
C ASN A 49 7.95 4.39 5.92
N ASP A 50 8.96 4.73 6.70
CA ASP A 50 10.13 5.46 6.22
C ASP A 50 11.05 4.49 5.47
N PRO A 51 11.29 4.69 4.17
CA PRO A 51 12.14 3.81 3.36
C PRO A 51 13.62 3.80 3.76
N ASP A 52 14.04 4.77 4.55
CA ASP A 52 15.41 4.88 5.06
C ASP A 52 15.51 4.47 6.54
N CYS A 53 14.40 3.96 7.11
CA CYS A 53 14.38 3.38 8.45
C CYS A 53 15.01 1.97 8.42
N ASN A 54 15.71 1.62 9.49
CA ASN A 54 16.31 0.31 9.65
C ASN A 54 15.90 -0.39 10.95
N ILE A 55 14.91 0.15 11.64
CA ILE A 55 14.29 -0.45 12.82
C ILE A 55 12.78 -0.36 12.63
N TYR A 56 12.10 -1.51 12.67
CA TYR A 56 10.67 -1.61 12.57
C TYR A 56 10.11 -2.33 13.79
N GLU A 57 8.97 -1.85 14.29
CA GLU A 57 8.30 -2.37 15.47
C GLU A 57 6.80 -2.52 15.21
N PHE A 58 6.22 -3.61 15.70
CA PHE A 58 4.77 -3.79 15.65
C PHE A 58 4.07 -2.93 16.72
N ASP A 59 2.89 -2.43 16.39
CA ASP A 59 1.97 -1.88 17.40
C ASP A 59 1.05 -3.00 17.97
N GLU A 60 0.14 -2.59 18.84
CA GLU A 60 -0.83 -3.51 19.47
C GLU A 60 -1.83 -4.14 18.47
N ASN A 61 -1.96 -3.56 17.26
CA ASN A 61 -2.83 -4.04 16.20
C ASN A 61 -2.06 -4.82 15.11
N GLU A 62 -0.84 -5.26 15.42
CA GLU A 62 0.03 -5.99 14.49
C GLU A 62 0.42 -5.18 13.24
N LYS A 63 0.32 -3.85 13.31
CA LYS A 63 0.78 -2.96 12.25
C LYS A 63 2.26 -2.63 12.42
N LEU A 64 3.04 -2.73 11.35
CA LEU A 64 4.47 -2.45 11.35
C LEU A 64 4.73 -0.95 11.20
N TRP A 65 5.53 -0.40 12.10
CA TRP A 65 5.91 1.01 12.13
C TRP A 65 7.42 1.18 11.99
N SER A 66 7.85 2.25 11.34
CA SER A 66 9.22 2.73 11.43
C SER A 66 9.51 3.21 12.84
N ALA A 67 10.70 2.96 13.35
CA ALA A 67 11.05 3.31 14.72
C ALA A 67 12.38 4.05 14.82
N VAL A 68 12.41 5.05 15.71
CA VAL A 68 13.62 5.67 16.22
C VAL A 68 13.81 5.26 17.67
N VAL A 69 14.91 4.61 17.97
CA VAL A 69 15.23 4.17 19.32
C VAL A 69 16.29 5.08 19.91
N ILE A 70 16.00 5.67 21.07
CA ILE A 70 16.90 6.57 21.81
C ILE A 70 17.35 5.87 23.09
N ASP A 71 18.68 5.76 23.28
CA ASP A 71 19.27 5.16 24.48
C ASP A 71 19.19 6.10 25.71
N SER A 72 19.65 5.61 26.86
CA SER A 72 19.68 6.38 28.12
C SER A 72 20.60 7.60 28.10
N ASN A 73 21.48 7.72 27.12
CA ASN A 73 22.40 8.84 26.93
C ASN A 73 21.89 9.85 25.88
N GLY A 74 20.69 9.62 25.31
CA GLY A 74 20.13 10.45 24.26
C GLY A 74 20.66 10.15 22.86
N ASN A 75 21.38 9.04 22.64
CA ASN A 75 21.90 8.68 21.34
C ASN A 75 20.88 7.83 20.56
N ARG A 76 20.77 8.07 19.26
CA ARG A 76 19.99 7.21 18.36
C ARG A 76 20.72 5.88 18.14
N LEU A 77 20.00 4.80 18.34
CA LEU A 77 20.46 3.45 18.00
C LEU A 77 20.17 3.14 16.53
N TYR A 78 21.03 2.32 15.94
CA TYR A 78 20.91 1.87 14.57
C TYR A 78 20.97 0.34 14.53
N ASN A 79 20.16 -0.26 13.68
CA ASN A 79 20.27 -1.67 13.33
C ASN A 79 21.15 -1.80 12.08
N ASN A 80 22.12 -2.69 12.11
CA ASN A 80 23.00 -3.00 10.97
C ASN A 80 22.50 -4.18 10.14
N GLU A 81 21.37 -4.76 10.48
CA GLU A 81 20.78 -5.85 9.70
C GLU A 81 20.31 -5.30 8.35
N GLN A 82 20.60 -6.06 7.32
CA GLN A 82 20.11 -5.78 5.98
C GLN A 82 18.88 -6.65 5.72
N TYR A 83 17.76 -6.00 5.45
CA TYR A 83 16.54 -6.66 5.04
C TYR A 83 16.45 -6.61 3.51
N ASN A 84 16.13 -7.75 2.91
CA ASN A 84 15.98 -7.86 1.47
C ASN A 84 14.60 -8.42 1.12
N VAL A 85 14.04 -7.93 0.04
CA VAL A 85 12.84 -8.46 -0.58
C VAL A 85 12.88 -8.17 -2.08
N ASN A 86 12.59 -9.17 -2.91
CA ASN A 86 12.49 -9.01 -4.34
C ASN A 86 11.04 -9.25 -4.79
N VAL A 87 10.57 -8.43 -5.72
CA VAL A 87 9.30 -8.68 -6.42
C VAL A 87 9.62 -9.58 -7.60
N GLU A 88 9.21 -10.84 -7.54
CA GLU A 88 9.44 -11.83 -8.59
C GLU A 88 8.43 -11.69 -9.72
N SER A 89 7.15 -11.58 -9.36
CA SER A 89 6.08 -11.45 -10.35
C SER A 89 4.90 -10.64 -9.82
N VAL A 90 4.09 -10.13 -10.74
CA VAL A 90 2.79 -9.55 -10.46
C VAL A 90 1.78 -10.06 -11.46
N LYS A 91 0.58 -10.42 -10.98
CA LYS A 91 -0.56 -10.81 -11.81
C LYS A 91 -1.80 -10.04 -11.41
N LEU A 92 -2.55 -9.56 -12.41
CA LEU A 92 -3.86 -8.96 -12.21
C LEU A 92 -4.93 -9.98 -12.59
N LEU A 93 -5.87 -10.21 -11.69
CA LEU A 93 -6.86 -11.30 -11.74
C LEU A 93 -8.27 -10.75 -11.50
N LYS A 94 -9.30 -11.48 -11.92
CA LYS A 94 -10.71 -11.12 -11.66
C LYS A 94 -11.24 -11.60 -10.31
N ASP A 95 -10.56 -12.52 -9.65
CA ASP A 95 -10.97 -13.08 -8.36
C ASP A 95 -9.74 -13.59 -7.61
N TYR A 96 -9.82 -13.63 -6.28
CA TYR A 96 -8.82 -14.25 -5.39
C TYR A 96 -8.66 -15.76 -5.61
N ARG A 97 -9.67 -16.43 -6.17
CA ARG A 97 -9.67 -17.86 -6.44
C ARG A 97 -9.07 -18.22 -7.79
N GLU A 98 -8.76 -17.23 -8.60
CA GLU A 98 -8.23 -17.46 -9.93
C GLU A 98 -6.82 -18.04 -9.83
N THR A 99 -6.69 -19.31 -10.23
CA THR A 99 -5.40 -20.04 -10.26
C THR A 99 -4.74 -19.97 -11.63
N SER A 100 -5.39 -19.33 -12.59
CA SER A 100 -4.88 -19.19 -13.95
C SER A 100 -3.56 -18.44 -13.96
N ASP A 101 -2.66 -18.87 -14.82
CA ASP A 101 -1.42 -18.16 -15.05
C ASP A 101 -1.56 -16.99 -16.02
N GLU A 102 -2.73 -16.82 -16.59
CA GLU A 102 -3.03 -15.75 -17.54
C GLU A 102 -3.31 -14.44 -16.80
N GLN A 103 -2.56 -13.43 -17.15
CA GLN A 103 -2.75 -12.07 -16.65
C GLN A 103 -3.91 -11.40 -17.40
N THR A 104 -4.83 -10.78 -16.65
CA THR A 104 -5.89 -9.94 -17.21
C THR A 104 -5.51 -8.47 -17.06
N LEU A 105 -5.53 -7.72 -18.17
CA LEU A 105 -5.27 -6.27 -18.18
C LEU A 105 -6.49 -5.43 -18.54
N ILE A 106 -7.61 -6.07 -18.85
CA ILE A 106 -8.88 -5.43 -19.20
C ILE A 106 -9.99 -6.06 -18.38
N PHE A 107 -10.65 -5.24 -17.58
CA PHE A 107 -11.71 -5.64 -16.67
C PHE A 107 -13.03 -4.96 -17.05
N SER A 108 -14.15 -5.65 -16.81
CA SER A 108 -15.47 -5.06 -16.93
C SER A 108 -16.21 -5.19 -15.60
N THR A 109 -16.78 -4.12 -15.09
CA THR A 109 -17.58 -4.15 -13.85
C THR A 109 -18.84 -4.98 -14.00
N TYR A 110 -19.18 -5.40 -15.23
CA TYR A 110 -20.30 -6.30 -15.48
C TYR A 110 -20.04 -7.74 -14.99
N ASP A 111 -18.81 -8.23 -15.15
CA ASP A 111 -18.42 -9.62 -14.88
C ASP A 111 -17.30 -9.75 -13.83
N THR A 112 -16.82 -8.65 -13.32
CA THR A 112 -15.71 -8.60 -12.35
C THR A 112 -16.19 -7.90 -11.08
N GLU A 113 -16.25 -8.61 -9.97
CA GLU A 113 -16.60 -8.06 -8.66
C GLU A 113 -15.38 -7.46 -7.95
N HIS A 114 -14.24 -8.12 -8.12
CA HIS A 114 -12.97 -7.66 -7.56
C HIS A 114 -11.87 -7.70 -8.61
N ILE A 115 -11.07 -6.64 -8.69
CA ILE A 115 -9.80 -6.64 -9.41
C ILE A 115 -8.73 -6.93 -8.37
N VAL A 116 -7.99 -8.02 -8.56
CA VAL A 116 -7.02 -8.51 -7.59
C VAL A 116 -5.61 -8.40 -8.17
N ALA A 117 -4.73 -7.71 -7.46
CA ALA A 117 -3.31 -7.73 -7.74
C ALA A 117 -2.62 -8.77 -6.82
N ARG A 118 -2.03 -9.79 -7.41
CA ARG A 118 -1.23 -10.80 -6.71
C ARG A 118 0.24 -10.53 -6.98
N TYR A 119 0.99 -10.25 -5.93
CA TYR A 119 2.43 -10.10 -5.97
C TYR A 119 3.10 -11.34 -5.39
N GLU A 120 4.17 -11.77 -6.03
CA GLU A 120 5.05 -12.82 -5.55
C GLU A 120 6.38 -12.20 -5.12
N PHE A 121 6.79 -12.51 -3.89
CA PHE A 121 8.02 -12.01 -3.30
C PHE A 121 8.98 -13.15 -3.03
N THR A 122 10.26 -12.92 -3.32
CA THR A 122 11.35 -13.87 -3.10
C THR A 122 12.51 -13.22 -2.35
N ASN A 123 13.43 -14.02 -1.85
CA ASN A 123 14.60 -13.58 -1.07
C ASN A 123 14.23 -12.68 0.12
N VAL A 124 13.13 -13.00 0.78
CA VAL A 124 12.63 -12.20 1.90
C VAL A 124 13.45 -12.48 3.14
N THR A 125 14.09 -11.45 3.69
CA THR A 125 14.79 -11.52 4.98
C THR A 125 14.28 -10.44 5.90
N GLY A 126 13.85 -10.80 7.11
CA GLY A 126 13.23 -9.88 8.06
C GLY A 126 11.74 -9.72 7.84
N VAL A 127 11.23 -8.55 8.20
CA VAL A 127 9.81 -8.20 8.10
C VAL A 127 9.67 -6.94 7.27
N HIS A 128 8.75 -6.96 6.31
CA HIS A 128 8.50 -5.87 5.39
C HIS A 128 7.03 -5.52 5.32
N THR A 129 6.71 -4.30 4.89
CA THR A 129 5.37 -3.92 4.46
C THR A 129 5.31 -3.85 2.95
N ALA A 130 4.32 -4.52 2.35
CA ALA A 130 3.89 -4.24 0.98
C ALA A 130 2.65 -3.34 1.04
N SER A 131 2.73 -2.17 0.46
CA SER A 131 1.61 -1.24 0.39
C SER A 131 1.26 -0.95 -1.06
N VAL A 132 -0.03 -0.95 -1.38
CA VAL A 132 -0.51 -0.61 -2.72
C VAL A 132 -1.44 0.60 -2.67
N VAL A 133 -1.37 1.42 -3.72
CA VAL A 133 -2.25 2.58 -3.91
C VAL A 133 -2.90 2.47 -5.29
N TRP A 134 -4.22 2.42 -5.31
CA TRP A 134 -5.01 2.37 -6.53
C TRP A 134 -5.39 3.78 -6.97
N ILE A 135 -5.08 4.11 -8.22
CA ILE A 135 -5.33 5.43 -8.80
C ILE A 135 -6.26 5.26 -10.01
N ASN A 136 -7.39 5.94 -9.97
CA ASN A 136 -8.39 5.90 -11.02
C ASN A 136 -7.96 6.72 -12.27
N PRO A 137 -8.68 6.62 -13.39
CA PRO A 137 -8.36 7.35 -14.64
C PRO A 137 -8.29 8.86 -14.49
N ASN A 138 -8.94 9.43 -13.47
CA ASN A 138 -8.92 10.85 -13.17
C ASN A 138 -7.71 11.29 -12.33
N GLY A 139 -6.78 10.37 -12.03
CA GLY A 139 -5.59 10.61 -11.22
C GLY A 139 -5.86 10.72 -9.72
N ARG A 140 -7.03 10.28 -9.24
CA ARG A 140 -7.39 10.29 -7.82
C ARG A 140 -7.08 8.95 -7.18
N ILE A 141 -6.63 8.99 -5.92
CA ILE A 141 -6.48 7.80 -5.09
C ILE A 141 -7.88 7.27 -4.77
N SER A 142 -8.17 6.06 -5.19
CA SER A 142 -9.44 5.38 -5.00
C SER A 142 -9.41 4.45 -3.78
N ALA A 143 -8.30 3.74 -3.60
CA ALA A 143 -8.10 2.83 -2.47
C ALA A 143 -6.61 2.70 -2.15
N TRP A 144 -6.33 2.19 -0.96
CA TRP A 144 -5.01 1.73 -0.57
C TRP A 144 -5.14 0.53 0.39
N ALA A 145 -4.12 -0.31 0.40
CA ALA A 145 -4.05 -1.47 1.29
C ALA A 145 -2.59 -1.76 1.64
N GLU A 146 -2.39 -2.46 2.73
CA GLU A 146 -1.07 -2.84 3.23
C GLU A 146 -1.12 -4.25 3.80
N GLU A 147 -0.08 -5.03 3.52
CA GLU A 147 0.12 -6.38 4.03
C GLU A 147 1.55 -6.55 4.53
N ILE A 148 1.74 -7.45 5.48
CA ILE A 148 3.04 -7.78 6.05
C ILE A 148 3.64 -8.95 5.28
N ILE A 149 4.91 -8.81 4.90
CA ILE A 149 5.72 -9.87 4.31
C ILE A 149 6.76 -10.29 5.34
N THR A 150 6.79 -11.55 5.68
CA THR A 150 7.79 -12.11 6.60
C THR A 150 8.69 -13.10 5.89
N HIS A 151 9.86 -13.38 6.48
CA HIS A 151 10.77 -14.40 5.98
C HIS A 151 10.06 -15.75 5.88
N THR A 152 10.19 -16.39 4.72
CA THR A 152 9.84 -17.79 4.49
C THR A 152 10.84 -18.42 3.53
N ASP A 153 11.01 -19.73 3.60
CA ASP A 153 11.85 -20.49 2.65
C ASP A 153 11.16 -20.66 1.27
N ASP A 154 9.84 -20.43 1.23
CA ASP A 154 9.01 -20.51 0.03
C ASP A 154 8.67 -19.11 -0.52
N SER A 155 8.08 -19.04 -1.72
CA SER A 155 7.56 -17.82 -2.26
C SER A 155 6.41 -17.27 -1.42
N ASN A 156 6.46 -15.97 -1.13
CA ASN A 156 5.38 -15.24 -0.47
C ASN A 156 4.44 -14.64 -1.52
N TYR A 157 3.17 -14.97 -1.42
CA TYR A 157 2.11 -14.34 -2.23
C TYR A 157 1.31 -13.38 -1.38
N VAL A 158 1.18 -12.14 -1.85
CA VAL A 158 0.34 -11.12 -1.23
C VAL A 158 -0.70 -10.65 -2.23
N TRP A 159 -1.93 -10.45 -1.77
CA TRP A 159 -3.11 -10.21 -2.59
C TRP A 159 -3.77 -8.91 -2.17
N PHE A 160 -3.96 -8.01 -3.12
CA PHE A 160 -4.64 -6.75 -2.91
C PHE A 160 -5.87 -6.67 -3.81
N GLY A 161 -7.04 -6.47 -3.23
CA GLY A 161 -8.30 -6.40 -3.97
C GLY A 161 -8.86 -4.99 -4.04
N LEU A 162 -9.37 -4.64 -5.21
CA LEU A 162 -10.17 -3.45 -5.44
C LEU A 162 -11.60 -3.88 -5.77
N ASN A 163 -12.55 -3.47 -4.93
CA ASN A 163 -13.97 -3.73 -5.18
C ASN A 163 -14.47 -2.83 -6.33
N THR A 164 -15.20 -3.41 -7.27
CA THR A 164 -15.72 -2.70 -8.44
C THR A 164 -17.19 -2.27 -8.28
N ALA A 165 -17.86 -2.67 -7.19
CA ALA A 165 -19.30 -2.46 -7.01
C ALA A 165 -19.72 -0.99 -7.04
N ASP A 166 -18.86 -0.10 -6.52
CA ASP A 166 -19.12 1.34 -6.41
C ASP A 166 -18.52 2.15 -7.56
N MET A 167 -17.94 1.48 -8.57
CA MET A 167 -17.37 2.17 -9.73
C MET A 167 -18.46 2.74 -10.62
N GLU A 168 -18.27 3.98 -11.03
CA GLU A 168 -19.16 4.71 -11.94
C GLU A 168 -18.57 4.77 -13.36
N GLN A 169 -19.37 5.27 -14.31
CA GLN A 169 -18.90 5.45 -15.70
C GLN A 169 -17.67 6.37 -15.80
N SER A 170 -17.51 7.30 -14.87
CA SER A 170 -16.34 8.19 -14.76
C SER A 170 -15.05 7.47 -14.38
N ASP A 171 -15.16 6.24 -13.86
CA ASP A 171 -14.03 5.39 -13.50
C ASP A 171 -13.61 4.45 -14.64
N SER A 172 -14.30 4.53 -15.81
CA SER A 172 -13.85 3.82 -17.00
C SER A 172 -12.56 4.41 -17.56
N GLY A 173 -11.61 3.57 -17.92
CA GLY A 173 -10.34 3.95 -18.51
C GLY A 173 -9.15 3.28 -17.87
N GLU A 174 -7.97 3.89 -18.04
CA GLU A 174 -6.70 3.38 -17.54
C GLU A 174 -6.54 3.66 -16.03
N TRP A 175 -6.39 2.59 -15.27
CA TRP A 175 -6.08 2.59 -13.86
C TRP A 175 -4.61 2.30 -13.62
N ARG A 176 -4.12 2.72 -12.46
CA ARG A 176 -2.76 2.44 -12.00
C ARG A 176 -2.79 1.89 -10.59
N ILE A 177 -1.92 0.91 -10.34
CA ILE A 177 -1.62 0.42 -9.01
C ILE A 177 -0.13 0.62 -8.74
N LEU A 178 0.20 1.39 -7.71
CA LEU A 178 1.56 1.64 -7.27
C LEU A 178 1.89 0.70 -6.13
N LEU A 179 3.03 0.01 -6.22
CA LEU A 179 3.57 -0.82 -5.15
C LEU A 179 4.67 -0.07 -4.42
N PHE A 180 4.59 -0.10 -3.09
CA PHE A 180 5.63 0.37 -2.18
C PHE A 180 6.06 -0.80 -1.29
N ILE A 181 7.35 -0.92 -1.04
CA ILE A 181 7.93 -1.82 -0.05
C ILE A 181 8.62 -0.97 1.00
N ASP A 182 8.21 -1.12 2.26
CA ASP A 182 8.72 -0.32 3.39
C ASP A 182 8.66 1.20 3.11
N GLY A 183 7.61 1.65 2.40
CA GLY A 183 7.45 3.03 1.98
C GLY A 183 8.23 3.44 0.72
N ARG A 184 9.14 2.61 0.22
CA ARG A 184 9.87 2.86 -1.03
C ARG A 184 9.03 2.47 -2.23
N TYR A 185 8.83 3.40 -3.15
CA TYR A 185 8.20 3.09 -4.44
C TYR A 185 9.03 2.05 -5.22
N VAL A 186 8.35 1.02 -5.72
CA VAL A 186 8.98 -0.09 -6.46
C VAL A 186 8.57 -0.07 -7.93
N LEU A 187 7.26 -0.13 -8.20
CA LEU A 187 6.74 -0.24 -9.56
C LEU A 187 5.29 0.27 -9.69
N THR A 188 4.88 0.47 -10.93
CA THR A 188 3.48 0.75 -11.29
C THR A 188 2.99 -0.28 -12.30
N ASN A 189 1.82 -0.86 -12.04
CA ASN A 189 1.08 -1.66 -13.01
C ASN A 189 -0.09 -0.87 -13.57
N PHE A 190 -0.36 -1.05 -14.87
CA PHE A 190 -1.46 -0.43 -15.58
C PHE A 190 -2.47 -1.46 -16.02
N PHE A 191 -3.75 -1.11 -16.00
CA PHE A 191 -4.84 -1.93 -16.48
C PHE A 191 -6.02 -1.04 -16.88
N ASN A 192 -6.97 -1.59 -17.62
CA ASN A 192 -8.14 -0.87 -18.07
C ASN A 192 -9.41 -1.42 -17.43
N VAL A 193 -10.31 -0.52 -17.04
CA VAL A 193 -11.64 -0.87 -16.53
C VAL A 193 -12.70 -0.27 -17.45
N SER A 194 -13.66 -1.10 -17.83
CA SER A 194 -14.90 -0.68 -18.50
C SER A 194 -16.04 -0.74 -17.49
N CYS A 195 -16.63 0.40 -17.17
CA CYS A 195 -17.78 0.49 -16.27
C CYS A 195 -19.06 0.47 -17.10
N GLU A 196 -19.68 -0.68 -17.20
CA GLU A 196 -20.96 -0.86 -17.89
C GLU A 196 -22.12 -0.73 -16.90
N LYS A 197 -23.13 0.08 -17.24
CA LYS A 197 -24.37 0.08 -16.46
C LYS A 197 -25.05 -1.28 -16.61
N LYS A 198 -25.28 -1.98 -15.50
CA LYS A 198 -26.18 -3.15 -15.50
C LYS A 198 -27.52 -2.65 -16.06
N LYS A 199 -27.88 -3.09 -17.27
CA LYS A 199 -29.21 -2.83 -17.82
C LYS A 199 -30.20 -3.51 -16.88
N ALA A 200 -31.06 -2.73 -16.23
CA ALA A 200 -32.18 -3.26 -15.48
C ALA A 200 -33.01 -4.08 -16.46
N ILE A 201 -32.99 -5.40 -16.31
CA ILE A 201 -33.87 -6.32 -17.06
C ILE A 201 -35.24 -6.12 -16.45
N HIS A 202 -36.03 -5.20 -17.02
CA HIS A 202 -37.47 -5.16 -16.77
C HIS A 202 -38.11 -6.37 -17.48
N SER A 203 -38.15 -7.49 -16.76
CA SER A 203 -38.99 -8.61 -17.19
C SER A 203 -40.44 -8.22 -17.02
N PHE A 204 -41.08 -7.83 -18.12
CA PHE A 204 -42.54 -7.74 -18.16
C PHE A 204 -43.08 -9.17 -18.35
N ASN A 205 -43.56 -9.79 -17.28
CA ASN A 205 -44.40 -10.95 -17.40
C ASN A 205 -45.80 -10.51 -17.86
N VAL A 206 -46.07 -10.64 -19.16
CA VAL A 206 -47.44 -10.56 -19.67
C VAL A 206 -48.06 -11.93 -19.44
N ILE A 207 -48.95 -12.04 -18.45
CA ILE A 207 -49.84 -13.20 -18.30
C ILE A 207 -51.07 -12.91 -19.15
N ILE A 208 -51.28 -13.72 -20.19
CA ILE A 208 -52.52 -13.76 -21.00
C ILE A 208 -53.42 -14.83 -20.45
#